data_239fd313bcaddbaf1220a94d9f9a5c44
#
_entry.id   239fd313bcaddbaf1220a94d9f9a5c44
#
_cell.length_a   1.000
_cell.length_b   1.000
_cell.length_c   1.000
_cell.angle_alpha   90.00
_cell.angle_beta   90.00
_cell.angle_gamma   90.00
#
_symmetry.space_group_name_H-M   'P 1'
#
loop_
_entity.id
_entity.type
_entity.pdbx_description
1 polymer ?
#
loop_
_entity_poly.entity_id
_entity_poly.type
_entity_poly.pdbx_seq_one_letter_code
_entity_poly.pdbx_strand_id
1 'polypeptide(L)'
;VAARLSNQITIAGVVEVEAAEPVHVQVTATAGDEVVEVPQTAAARRSHRIPVVGLHEETAYTLDVRALDDRGQEVDRAATELTTGALPDWIPEITLNGNDVERMSPGVTLFDIQRWGVTPPAGEPPGMLVALDEQGEVVWYLGNDLGAGDSRMGQDGSIWFLFAPFGFKQVDLLGNRIESWAWGGPDDVRPGGPVIVDADRYDLVSFHHEVAPQPDGNIIVFGRYELDLTPEEQEAICPGDPVDFGIREDVVLEITREGEIVHEWPLHEVVDPAEVPGRELCAVDFEDYRDWAHGNGIVLDREHNQVIVSARHIDLLFGFRYEDDADGPSGELLWSIGPDGTLPLDGGHSYGIHAPELEADGTILLFDNGNDRPGGERYSRLVRYEVGPTSARQLWEFRTDDLLTGEPLYADFLGDADQLPNGNVLGGFGGIGQEDPPARGRIIEVVPRGASGGDIVWDVSLPDTYTSYRAERLASLYAGPRWRTDVVVPLVS
;
A
#
# COMPACT_ATOMS: atom_id res chain seq x y z
N VAL A 1 -14.92 6.47 33.95
CA VAL A 1 -13.94 6.03 32.97
C VAL A 1 -13.67 4.54 33.17
N ALA A 2 -13.63 3.75 32.10
CA ALA A 2 -13.28 2.36 32.11
C ALA A 2 -12.39 2.04 30.88
N ALA A 3 -11.49 1.08 31.02
CA ALA A 3 -10.68 0.60 29.90
C ALA A 3 -10.85 -0.92 29.74
N ARG A 4 -10.77 -1.41 28.51
CA ARG A 4 -10.77 -2.83 28.18
C ARG A 4 -9.93 -3.09 26.95
N LEU A 5 -9.44 -4.29 26.79
CA LEU A 5 -8.74 -4.74 25.57
C LEU A 5 -9.69 -4.80 24.38
N SER A 6 -9.12 -4.62 23.20
CA SER A 6 -9.76 -4.95 21.93
C SER A 6 -10.03 -6.47 21.86
N ASN A 7 -11.08 -6.86 21.14
CA ASN A 7 -11.38 -8.26 20.90
C ASN A 7 -10.56 -8.87 19.76
N GLN A 8 -9.94 -8.04 18.90
CA GLN A 8 -9.22 -8.47 17.72
C GLN A 8 -7.70 -8.29 17.84
N ILE A 9 -7.28 -7.23 18.57
CA ILE A 9 -5.87 -6.83 18.69
C ILE A 9 -5.50 -6.86 20.16
N THR A 10 -4.73 -7.85 20.59
CA THR A 10 -4.38 -8.06 22.02
C THR A 10 -3.56 -6.93 22.62
N ILE A 11 -2.88 -6.15 21.78
CA ILE A 11 -2.07 -4.98 22.16
C ILE A 11 -2.79 -3.66 21.91
N ALA A 12 -4.11 -3.66 21.82
CA ALA A 12 -4.93 -2.45 21.67
C ALA A 12 -6.06 -2.43 22.69
N GLY A 13 -6.50 -1.25 23.06
CA GLY A 13 -7.59 -1.07 24.03
C GLY A 13 -8.63 -0.04 23.61
N VAL A 14 -9.68 0.02 24.40
CA VAL A 14 -10.74 1.03 24.29
C VAL A 14 -10.94 1.67 25.65
N VAL A 15 -10.87 3.00 25.69
CA VAL A 15 -11.26 3.80 26.85
C VAL A 15 -12.69 4.29 26.66
N GLU A 16 -13.57 3.97 27.61
CA GLU A 16 -14.95 4.40 27.64
C GLU A 16 -15.09 5.51 28.70
N VAL A 17 -15.63 6.67 28.29
CA VAL A 17 -15.80 7.84 29.14
C VAL A 17 -17.25 8.27 29.10
N GLU A 18 -17.86 8.42 30.33
CA GLU A 18 -19.17 9.01 30.50
C GLU A 18 -19.02 10.32 31.33
N ALA A 19 -19.47 11.44 30.75
CA ALA A 19 -19.39 12.76 31.34
C ALA A 19 -20.78 13.36 31.58
N ALA A 20 -20.92 14.17 32.63
CA ALA A 20 -22.17 14.86 32.98
C ALA A 20 -22.56 15.90 31.90
N GLU A 21 -21.58 16.58 31.34
CA GLU A 21 -21.73 17.56 30.26
C GLU A 21 -20.89 17.15 29.05
N PRO A 22 -21.18 17.68 27.84
CA PRO A 22 -20.32 17.41 26.67
C PRO A 22 -18.90 17.93 26.91
N VAL A 23 -17.91 17.09 26.67
CA VAL A 23 -16.46 17.39 26.80
C VAL A 23 -15.70 16.82 25.62
N HIS A 24 -14.54 17.37 25.34
CA HIS A 24 -13.52 16.68 24.58
C HIS A 24 -12.71 15.79 25.52
N VAL A 25 -12.16 14.69 25.00
CA VAL A 25 -11.34 13.78 25.79
C VAL A 25 -9.99 13.59 25.13
N GLN A 26 -8.94 13.63 25.93
CA GLN A 26 -7.58 13.25 25.56
C GLN A 26 -7.11 12.13 26.48
N VAL A 27 -6.40 11.15 25.93
CA VAL A 27 -5.86 10.01 26.69
C VAL A 27 -4.35 9.98 26.52
N THR A 28 -3.62 9.74 27.61
CA THR A 28 -2.19 9.46 27.59
C THR A 28 -1.96 8.11 28.24
N ALA A 29 -1.38 7.15 27.51
CA ALA A 29 -0.98 5.86 28.05
C ALA A 29 0.51 5.90 28.42
N THR A 30 0.86 5.44 29.62
CA THR A 30 2.24 5.48 30.12
C THR A 30 2.64 4.15 30.74
N ALA A 31 3.82 3.64 30.37
CA ALA A 31 4.46 2.46 30.96
C ALA A 31 5.97 2.71 31.08
N GLY A 32 6.48 2.92 32.29
CA GLY A 32 7.89 3.31 32.50
C GLY A 32 8.21 4.64 31.81
N ASP A 33 9.16 4.62 30.88
CA ASP A 33 9.56 5.79 30.07
C ASP A 33 8.75 5.92 28.76
N GLU A 34 7.94 4.92 28.43
CA GLU A 34 7.10 4.90 27.25
C GLU A 34 5.85 5.78 27.45
N VAL A 35 5.54 6.61 26.47
CA VAL A 35 4.37 7.50 26.46
C VAL A 35 3.70 7.45 25.10
N VAL A 36 2.45 7.01 25.06
CA VAL A 36 1.59 7.06 23.87
C VAL A 36 0.50 8.10 24.06
N GLU A 37 0.52 9.12 23.22
CA GLU A 37 -0.48 10.17 23.25
C GLU A 37 -1.59 9.90 22.23
N VAL A 38 -2.82 9.73 22.72
CA VAL A 38 -4.03 9.66 21.90
C VAL A 38 -4.53 11.10 21.70
N PRO A 39 -4.68 11.55 20.45
CA PRO A 39 -5.16 12.91 20.18
C PRO A 39 -6.50 13.22 20.85
N GLN A 40 -6.73 14.49 21.11
CA GLN A 40 -8.00 14.97 21.60
C GLN A 40 -9.15 14.65 20.63
N THR A 41 -10.29 14.20 21.16
CA THR A 41 -11.50 13.94 20.37
C THR A 41 -11.97 15.19 19.62
N ALA A 42 -12.38 15.02 18.35
CA ALA A 42 -12.78 16.14 17.49
C ALA A 42 -14.07 16.83 17.96
N ALA A 43 -15.00 16.09 18.57
CA ALA A 43 -16.29 16.59 19.03
C ALA A 43 -16.44 16.47 20.55
N ALA A 44 -17.01 17.49 21.16
CA ALA A 44 -17.44 17.43 22.55
C ALA A 44 -18.71 16.56 22.68
N ARG A 45 -18.65 15.50 23.49
CA ARG A 45 -19.75 14.57 23.74
C ARG A 45 -19.84 14.20 25.22
N ARG A 46 -20.97 13.60 25.63
CA ARG A 46 -21.15 13.04 26.97
C ARG A 46 -20.62 11.61 27.08
N SER A 47 -20.58 10.89 25.99
CA SER A 47 -20.07 9.51 25.90
C SER A 47 -19.01 9.41 24.83
N HIS A 48 -17.88 8.81 25.15
CA HIS A 48 -16.77 8.57 24.24
C HIS A 48 -16.32 7.11 24.30
N ARG A 49 -15.90 6.60 23.15
CA ARG A 49 -15.18 5.33 23.01
C ARG A 49 -13.91 5.63 22.21
N ILE A 50 -12.77 5.57 22.87
CA ILE A 50 -11.50 6.04 22.36
C ILE A 50 -10.58 4.83 22.15
N PRO A 51 -10.16 4.52 20.90
CA PRO A 51 -9.17 3.49 20.68
C PRO A 51 -7.82 3.93 21.25
N VAL A 52 -7.15 3.03 21.95
CA VAL A 52 -5.77 3.20 22.42
C VAL A 52 -4.94 2.12 21.75
N VAL A 53 -4.09 2.54 20.82
CA VAL A 53 -3.23 1.69 19.98
C VAL A 53 -1.80 2.21 20.03
N GLY A 54 -0.85 1.46 19.46
CA GLY A 54 0.56 1.82 19.54
C GLY A 54 1.19 1.37 20.86
N LEU A 55 0.68 0.29 21.45
CA LEU A 55 1.12 -0.26 22.73
C LEU A 55 1.93 -1.54 22.50
N HIS A 56 2.90 -1.83 23.38
CA HIS A 56 3.67 -3.06 23.39
C HIS A 56 2.93 -4.22 24.05
N GLU A 57 3.34 -5.46 23.75
CA GLU A 57 2.76 -6.66 24.34
C GLU A 57 3.08 -6.81 25.83
N GLU A 58 2.23 -7.57 26.56
CA GLU A 58 2.37 -7.94 27.96
C GLU A 58 2.76 -6.78 28.89
N THR A 59 2.33 -5.56 28.55
CA THR A 59 2.72 -4.31 29.22
C THR A 59 1.54 -3.69 29.97
N ALA A 60 1.78 -3.29 31.22
CA ALA A 60 0.78 -2.61 32.06
C ALA A 60 0.89 -1.08 31.90
N TYR A 61 -0.13 -0.47 31.30
CA TYR A 61 -0.23 0.97 31.09
C TYR A 61 -1.14 1.62 32.11
N THR A 62 -0.72 2.78 32.62
CA THR A 62 -1.61 3.75 33.26
C THR A 62 -2.17 4.68 32.20
N LEU A 63 -3.49 4.76 32.11
CA LEU A 63 -4.20 5.62 31.17
C LEU A 63 -4.69 6.87 31.90
N ASP A 64 -4.07 8.01 31.61
CA ASP A 64 -4.50 9.31 32.10
C ASP A 64 -5.53 9.90 31.15
N VAL A 65 -6.75 10.16 31.65
CA VAL A 65 -7.89 10.59 30.83
C VAL A 65 -8.29 11.99 31.26
N ARG A 66 -8.14 12.96 30.38
CA ARG A 66 -8.42 14.36 30.59
C ARG A 66 -9.67 14.77 29.84
N ALA A 67 -10.64 15.36 30.57
CA ALA A 67 -11.80 15.99 29.98
C ALA A 67 -11.52 17.48 29.77
N LEU A 68 -11.77 18.00 28.59
CA LEU A 68 -11.45 19.35 28.16
C LEU A 68 -12.72 20.07 27.68
N ASP A 69 -12.82 21.36 27.96
CA ASP A 69 -13.87 22.21 27.40
C ASP A 69 -13.54 22.62 25.93
N ASP A 70 -14.46 23.34 25.26
CA ASP A 70 -14.30 23.85 23.90
C ASP A 70 -13.12 24.84 23.75
N ARG A 71 -12.48 25.26 24.83
CA ARG A 71 -11.28 26.11 24.82
C ARG A 71 -10.02 25.31 25.09
N GLY A 72 -10.14 23.97 25.21
CA GLY A 72 -9.04 23.08 25.52
C GLY A 72 -8.57 23.16 27.00
N GLN A 73 -9.39 23.74 27.92
CA GLN A 73 -9.06 23.77 29.33
C GLN A 73 -9.55 22.48 30.01
N GLU A 74 -8.68 21.90 30.85
CA GLU A 74 -9.03 20.72 31.63
C GLU A 74 -10.14 21.06 32.64
N VAL A 75 -11.26 20.34 32.57
CA VAL A 75 -12.42 20.50 33.46
C VAL A 75 -12.57 19.30 34.38
N ASP A 76 -12.02 18.13 34.02
CA ASP A 76 -12.00 16.95 34.87
C ASP A 76 -10.86 16.02 34.44
N ARG A 77 -10.46 15.11 35.33
CA ARG A 77 -9.39 14.15 35.09
C ARG A 77 -9.64 12.84 35.83
N ALA A 78 -9.38 11.73 35.18
CA ALA A 78 -9.45 10.39 35.76
C ALA A 78 -8.28 9.54 35.27
N ALA A 79 -7.96 8.49 36.00
CA ALA A 79 -6.99 7.49 35.58
C ALA A 79 -7.62 6.09 35.63
N THR A 80 -7.17 5.22 34.73
CA THR A 80 -7.51 3.79 34.72
C THR A 80 -6.28 3.00 34.28
N GLU A 81 -6.36 1.70 34.33
CA GLU A 81 -5.25 0.82 33.93
C GLU A 81 -5.68 -0.07 32.75
N LEU A 82 -4.73 -0.42 31.90
CA LEU A 82 -4.88 -1.37 30.81
C LEU A 82 -3.61 -2.24 30.75
N THR A 83 -3.76 -3.56 30.78
CA THR A 83 -2.65 -4.47 30.53
C THR A 83 -2.86 -5.16 29.19
N THR A 84 -1.91 -5.03 28.28
CA THR A 84 -1.92 -5.66 26.96
C THR A 84 -1.66 -7.16 27.07
N GLY A 85 -2.12 -7.93 26.07
CA GLY A 85 -1.82 -9.37 25.96
C GLY A 85 -0.55 -9.63 25.17
N ALA A 86 -0.18 -10.90 25.05
CA ALA A 86 0.88 -11.34 24.16
C ALA A 86 0.50 -11.19 22.68
N LEU A 87 1.49 -11.03 21.81
CA LEU A 87 1.31 -11.13 20.37
C LEU A 87 0.85 -12.53 19.98
N PRO A 88 0.03 -12.67 18.92
CA PRO A 88 -0.29 -13.98 18.39
C PRO A 88 0.92 -14.72 17.82
N ASP A 89 1.00 -16.03 18.04
CA ASP A 89 2.09 -16.89 17.56
C ASP A 89 2.26 -16.92 16.02
N TRP A 90 1.24 -16.47 15.29
CA TRP A 90 1.29 -16.42 13.82
C TRP A 90 1.98 -15.15 13.26
N ILE A 91 2.30 -14.16 14.08
CA ILE A 91 3.15 -13.03 13.66
C ILE A 91 4.57 -13.55 13.56
N PRO A 92 5.24 -13.42 12.37
CA PRO A 92 6.61 -13.90 12.22
C PRO A 92 7.59 -13.08 13.06
N GLU A 93 8.72 -13.68 13.39
CA GLU A 93 9.83 -12.96 14.00
C GLU A 93 10.43 -11.97 12.99
N ILE A 94 10.25 -10.68 13.24
CA ILE A 94 10.79 -9.60 12.42
C ILE A 94 12.14 -9.19 13.00
N THR A 95 13.17 -9.20 12.18
CA THR A 95 14.54 -8.89 12.64
C THR A 95 14.89 -7.45 12.36
N LEU A 96 15.16 -6.66 13.41
CA LEU A 96 15.77 -5.34 13.29
C LEU A 96 17.28 -5.51 13.05
N ASN A 97 17.75 -5.17 11.84
CA ASN A 97 19.19 -5.25 11.48
C ASN A 97 19.96 -4.02 11.94
N GLY A 98 19.29 -2.89 12.09
CA GLY A 98 19.86 -1.65 12.59
C GLY A 98 18.89 -0.49 12.58
N ASN A 99 19.12 0.48 13.48
CA ASN A 99 18.43 1.74 13.52
C ASN A 99 19.37 2.87 13.95
N ASP A 100 19.22 4.02 13.33
CA ASP A 100 19.88 5.27 13.70
C ASP A 100 18.76 6.30 13.95
N VAL A 101 18.24 6.26 15.17
CA VAL A 101 17.06 7.06 15.58
C VAL A 101 17.27 8.57 15.47
N GLU A 102 18.52 9.04 15.38
CA GLU A 102 18.82 10.46 15.19
C GLU A 102 18.64 10.92 13.73
N ARG A 103 18.77 9.99 12.77
CA ARG A 103 18.70 10.28 11.33
C ARG A 103 17.49 9.67 10.61
N MET A 104 16.84 8.67 11.20
CA MET A 104 15.62 8.09 10.63
C MET A 104 14.43 9.07 10.79
N SER A 105 13.40 8.89 10.00
CA SER A 105 12.11 9.57 10.17
C SER A 105 11.38 8.99 11.37
N PRO A 106 10.96 9.80 12.34
CA PRO A 106 10.25 9.27 13.49
C PRO A 106 8.87 8.72 13.13
N GLY A 107 8.34 7.81 13.96
CA GLY A 107 7.00 7.28 13.85
C GLY A 107 6.93 5.76 13.72
N VAL A 108 5.84 5.26 13.15
CA VAL A 108 5.57 3.84 12.98
C VAL A 108 5.60 3.44 11.50
N THR A 109 6.08 2.25 11.20
CA THR A 109 6.08 1.71 9.83
C THR A 109 4.97 0.68 9.71
N LEU A 110 3.92 1.02 8.95
CA LEU A 110 2.82 0.14 8.60
C LEU A 110 3.17 -0.60 7.30
N PHE A 111 2.99 -1.91 7.26
CA PHE A 111 3.19 -2.72 6.05
C PHE A 111 2.36 -4.00 6.10
N ASP A 112 2.14 -4.58 4.92
CA ASP A 112 1.54 -5.90 4.79
C ASP A 112 2.60 -7.00 4.88
N ILE A 113 2.20 -8.14 5.39
CA ILE A 113 2.97 -9.38 5.36
C ILE A 113 2.13 -10.47 4.72
N GLN A 114 2.68 -11.12 3.71
CA GLN A 114 2.06 -12.24 3.01
C GLN A 114 2.91 -13.50 3.17
N ARG A 115 2.26 -14.65 3.30
CA ARG A 115 2.93 -15.95 3.23
C ARG A 115 3.04 -16.36 1.77
N TRP A 116 4.26 -16.46 1.26
CA TRP A 116 4.53 -16.76 -0.14
C TRP A 116 4.94 -18.22 -0.35
N GLY A 117 4.26 -18.89 -1.29
CA GLY A 117 4.59 -20.27 -1.66
C GLY A 117 4.25 -21.32 -0.61
N VAL A 118 3.60 -20.96 0.50
CA VAL A 118 3.23 -21.87 1.57
C VAL A 118 1.77 -21.71 1.98
N THR A 119 1.13 -22.83 2.29
CA THR A 119 -0.21 -22.80 2.88
C THR A 119 -0.07 -22.55 4.38
N PRO A 120 -0.77 -21.55 4.94
CA PRO A 120 -0.72 -21.29 6.38
C PRO A 120 -1.26 -22.47 7.18
N PRO A 121 -0.74 -22.72 8.39
CA PRO A 121 -1.35 -23.66 9.31
C PRO A 121 -2.82 -23.33 9.60
N ALA A 122 -3.60 -24.33 9.94
CA ALA A 122 -5.03 -24.17 10.22
C ALA A 122 -5.25 -23.19 11.40
N GLY A 123 -5.99 -22.12 11.15
CA GLY A 123 -6.29 -21.07 12.13
C GLY A 123 -5.30 -19.88 12.12
N GLU A 124 -4.30 -19.90 11.25
CA GLU A 124 -3.42 -18.76 11.01
C GLU A 124 -3.81 -18.03 9.73
N PRO A 125 -3.73 -16.69 9.69
CA PRO A 125 -4.08 -15.92 8.51
C PRO A 125 -3.04 -16.08 7.39
N PRO A 126 -3.45 -16.13 6.11
CA PRO A 126 -2.53 -16.12 4.97
C PRO A 126 -1.80 -14.80 4.78
N GLY A 127 -2.38 -13.70 5.29
CA GLY A 127 -1.79 -12.38 5.24
C GLY A 127 -2.18 -11.55 6.45
N MET A 128 -1.36 -10.56 6.76
CA MET A 128 -1.55 -9.67 7.90
C MET A 128 -1.00 -8.28 7.60
N LEU A 129 -1.47 -7.30 8.35
CA LEU A 129 -0.87 -5.97 8.47
C LEU A 129 -0.15 -5.88 9.79
N VAL A 130 1.00 -5.22 9.80
CA VAL A 130 1.79 -4.99 11.00
C VAL A 130 2.29 -3.56 11.01
N ALA A 131 2.32 -2.93 12.19
CA ALA A 131 3.01 -1.67 12.38
C ALA A 131 4.13 -1.84 13.41
N LEU A 132 5.34 -1.42 13.04
CA LEU A 132 6.51 -1.41 13.90
C LEU A 132 6.84 0.00 14.36
N ASP A 133 7.33 0.11 15.57
CA ASP A 133 7.96 1.34 16.03
C ASP A 133 9.41 1.50 15.51
N GLU A 134 10.09 2.55 15.95
CA GLU A 134 11.48 2.85 15.58
C GLU A 134 12.48 1.77 16.06
N GLN A 135 12.12 1.01 17.10
CA GLN A 135 12.90 -0.08 17.66
C GLN A 135 12.62 -1.42 16.96
N GLY A 136 11.70 -1.44 15.97
CA GLY A 136 11.31 -2.65 15.27
C GLY A 136 10.36 -3.56 16.05
N GLU A 137 9.75 -3.05 17.12
CA GLU A 137 8.78 -3.79 17.92
C GLU A 137 7.37 -3.62 17.37
N VAL A 138 6.56 -4.69 17.42
CA VAL A 138 5.19 -4.66 16.92
C VAL A 138 4.30 -3.86 17.87
N VAL A 139 3.75 -2.75 17.37
CA VAL A 139 2.85 -1.86 18.14
C VAL A 139 1.41 -1.88 17.64
N TRP A 140 1.16 -2.56 16.53
CA TRP A 140 -0.19 -2.82 15.99
C TRP A 140 -0.14 -3.96 14.98
N TYR A 141 -1.24 -4.72 14.85
CA TYR A 141 -1.37 -5.78 13.86
C TYR A 141 -2.82 -6.06 13.50
N LEU A 142 -3.05 -6.67 12.33
CA LEU A 142 -4.35 -7.20 11.93
C LEU A 142 -4.16 -8.42 11.02
N GLY A 143 -4.63 -9.60 11.43
CA GLY A 143 -4.70 -10.78 10.57
C GLY A 143 -5.90 -10.72 9.62
N ASN A 144 -5.76 -11.25 8.41
CA ASN A 144 -6.85 -11.33 7.44
C ASN A 144 -6.90 -12.71 6.76
N ASP A 145 -8.07 -13.34 6.78
CA ASP A 145 -8.31 -14.71 6.29
C ASP A 145 -8.19 -14.85 4.76
N LEU A 146 -8.19 -13.74 4.01
CA LEU A 146 -8.13 -13.72 2.54
C LEU A 146 -6.80 -13.14 1.99
N GLY A 147 -5.77 -12.99 2.84
CA GLY A 147 -4.55 -12.30 2.47
C GLY A 147 -4.61 -10.79 2.77
N ALA A 148 -3.48 -10.12 2.64
CA ALA A 148 -3.37 -8.67 2.81
C ALA A 148 -2.30 -8.14 1.86
N GLY A 149 -2.54 -7.02 1.22
CA GLY A 149 -1.59 -6.33 0.35
C GLY A 149 -1.98 -4.88 0.15
N ASP A 150 -1.07 -4.05 -0.33
CA ASP A 150 -1.28 -2.62 -0.56
C ASP A 150 -1.99 -1.93 0.61
N SER A 151 -1.34 -1.90 1.76
CA SER A 151 -1.90 -1.27 2.95
C SER A 151 -1.49 0.20 3.04
N ARG A 152 -2.47 1.06 3.35
CA ARG A 152 -2.22 2.50 3.57
C ARG A 152 -3.18 3.09 4.58
N MET A 153 -2.76 4.19 5.19
CA MET A 153 -3.64 4.96 6.05
C MET A 153 -4.44 5.99 5.25
N GLY A 154 -5.76 5.94 5.39
CA GLY A 154 -6.66 6.93 4.84
C GLY A 154 -6.58 8.28 5.59
N GLN A 155 -7.04 9.36 4.95
CA GLN A 155 -7.07 10.70 5.56
C GLN A 155 -7.96 10.82 6.80
N ASP A 156 -8.85 9.87 7.00
CA ASP A 156 -9.74 9.75 8.17
C ASP A 156 -9.13 8.92 9.31
N GLY A 157 -7.88 8.44 9.16
CA GLY A 157 -7.18 7.60 10.13
C GLY A 157 -7.60 6.13 10.10
N SER A 158 -8.40 5.72 9.12
CA SER A 158 -8.69 4.31 8.86
C SER A 158 -7.58 3.66 8.04
N ILE A 159 -7.49 2.34 8.09
CA ILE A 159 -6.52 1.58 7.30
C ILE A 159 -7.27 0.92 6.13
N TRP A 160 -6.73 1.10 4.93
CA TRP A 160 -7.20 0.50 3.68
C TRP A 160 -6.24 -0.56 3.23
N PHE A 161 -6.74 -1.67 2.69
CA PHE A 161 -5.89 -2.71 2.12
C PHE A 161 -6.65 -3.64 1.17
N LEU A 162 -5.91 -4.22 0.25
CA LEU A 162 -6.37 -5.26 -0.64
C LEU A 162 -6.43 -6.61 0.06
N PHE A 163 -7.44 -7.40 -0.24
CA PHE A 163 -7.47 -8.85 0.00
C PHE A 163 -7.61 -9.58 -1.35
N ALA A 164 -6.60 -9.37 -2.17
CA ALA A 164 -6.56 -9.88 -3.53
C ALA A 164 -6.82 -11.41 -3.61
N PRO A 165 -7.49 -11.89 -4.68
CA PRO A 165 -7.98 -11.11 -5.81
C PRO A 165 -9.39 -10.53 -5.61
N PHE A 166 -10.01 -10.72 -4.46
CA PHE A 166 -11.46 -10.60 -4.27
C PHE A 166 -11.93 -9.16 -4.07
N GLY A 167 -11.11 -8.28 -3.51
CA GLY A 167 -11.54 -6.94 -3.19
C GLY A 167 -10.58 -6.17 -2.30
N PHE A 168 -11.11 -5.11 -1.69
CA PHE A 168 -10.40 -4.28 -0.73
C PHE A 168 -11.35 -3.86 0.39
N LYS A 169 -10.78 -3.43 1.50
CA LYS A 169 -11.56 -3.03 2.67
C LYS A 169 -10.93 -1.86 3.43
N GLN A 170 -11.79 -1.19 4.17
CA GLN A 170 -11.47 -0.15 5.12
C GLN A 170 -11.75 -0.66 6.54
N VAL A 171 -10.79 -0.50 7.45
CA VAL A 171 -10.91 -0.89 8.86
C VAL A 171 -10.55 0.26 9.78
N ASP A 172 -11.08 0.24 11.00
CA ASP A 172 -10.65 1.16 12.06
C ASP A 172 -9.38 0.64 12.77
N LEU A 173 -8.81 1.43 13.65
CA LEU A 173 -7.60 1.09 14.41
C LEU A 173 -7.78 -0.09 15.38
N LEU A 174 -9.00 -0.55 15.63
CA LEU A 174 -9.28 -1.75 16.41
C LEU A 174 -9.49 -2.99 15.55
N GLY A 175 -9.30 -2.87 14.21
CA GLY A 175 -9.47 -3.93 13.24
C GLY A 175 -10.93 -4.18 12.83
N ASN A 176 -11.89 -3.34 13.26
CA ASN A 176 -13.28 -3.51 12.84
C ASN A 176 -13.46 -3.02 11.40
N ARG A 177 -14.14 -3.83 10.59
CA ARG A 177 -14.50 -3.44 9.24
C ARG A 177 -15.44 -2.23 9.26
N ILE A 178 -15.04 -1.16 8.56
CA ILE A 178 -15.88 0.00 8.28
C ILE A 178 -16.70 -0.30 7.04
N GLU A 179 -16.02 -0.63 5.93
CA GLU A 179 -16.62 -0.97 4.65
C GLU A 179 -15.71 -1.96 3.89
N SER A 180 -16.26 -2.61 2.87
CA SER A 180 -15.49 -3.45 1.94
C SER A 180 -16.12 -3.40 0.55
N TRP A 181 -15.30 -3.57 -0.47
CA TRP A 181 -15.69 -3.60 -1.89
C TRP A 181 -15.19 -4.88 -2.51
N ALA A 182 -15.99 -5.43 -3.40
CA ALA A 182 -15.63 -6.63 -4.16
C ALA A 182 -16.20 -6.54 -5.58
N TRP A 183 -15.57 -7.27 -6.50
CA TRP A 183 -16.18 -7.57 -7.78
C TRP A 183 -17.13 -8.75 -7.63
N GLY A 184 -18.17 -8.84 -8.48
CA GLY A 184 -19.07 -9.97 -8.48
C GLY A 184 -20.47 -9.59 -8.96
N GLY A 185 -21.20 -10.60 -9.38
CA GLY A 185 -22.56 -10.46 -9.87
C GLY A 185 -23.60 -10.27 -8.76
N PRO A 186 -24.87 -10.02 -9.12
CA PRO A 186 -25.96 -9.69 -8.20
C PRO A 186 -26.28 -10.78 -7.16
N ASP A 187 -25.77 -12.01 -7.34
CA ASP A 187 -25.98 -13.12 -6.40
C ASP A 187 -25.10 -12.99 -5.12
N ASP A 188 -24.07 -12.16 -5.14
CA ASP A 188 -23.15 -11.95 -4.01
C ASP A 188 -23.58 -10.84 -3.05
N VAL A 189 -24.63 -10.11 -3.37
CA VAL A 189 -25.18 -9.03 -2.52
C VAL A 189 -25.90 -9.63 -1.32
N ARG A 190 -25.23 -9.60 -0.15
CA ARG A 190 -25.81 -10.01 1.13
C ARG A 190 -25.95 -8.80 2.05
N PRO A 191 -27.01 -8.71 2.89
CA PRO A 191 -27.07 -7.67 3.90
C PRO A 191 -25.82 -7.69 4.78
N GLY A 192 -25.10 -6.54 4.82
CA GLY A 192 -23.81 -6.42 5.50
C GLY A 192 -22.64 -7.07 4.76
N GLY A 193 -22.81 -7.47 3.50
CA GLY A 193 -21.75 -7.89 2.58
C GLY A 193 -20.96 -6.70 2.01
N PRO A 194 -20.01 -6.97 1.08
CA PRO A 194 -19.25 -5.91 0.42
C PRO A 194 -20.14 -5.07 -0.50
N VAL A 195 -19.73 -3.85 -0.75
CA VAL A 195 -20.22 -3.03 -1.87
C VAL A 195 -19.75 -3.72 -3.15
N ILE A 196 -20.68 -4.01 -4.06
CA ILE A 196 -20.34 -4.63 -5.34
C ILE A 196 -19.98 -3.53 -6.34
N VAL A 197 -18.80 -3.65 -6.92
CA VAL A 197 -18.38 -2.82 -8.05
C VAL A 197 -18.75 -3.58 -9.32
N ASP A 198 -19.74 -3.07 -10.01
CA ASP A 198 -20.23 -3.64 -11.26
C ASP A 198 -19.79 -2.74 -12.42
N ALA A 199 -18.83 -3.22 -13.18
CA ALA A 199 -18.41 -2.56 -14.40
C ALA A 199 -19.30 -3.09 -15.55
N ASP A 200 -20.36 -2.36 -15.90
CA ASP A 200 -21.29 -2.71 -16.99
C ASP A 200 -20.58 -3.10 -18.31
N ARG A 201 -19.35 -2.61 -18.50
CA ARG A 201 -18.54 -2.83 -19.71
C ARG A 201 -17.67 -4.08 -19.62
N TYR A 202 -17.29 -4.55 -18.40
CA TYR A 202 -16.32 -5.62 -18.21
C TYR A 202 -16.80 -6.63 -17.18
N ASP A 203 -16.59 -7.90 -17.44
CA ASP A 203 -16.68 -8.95 -16.44
C ASP A 203 -15.39 -8.96 -15.61
N LEU A 204 -15.32 -8.12 -14.56
CA LEU A 204 -14.16 -8.08 -13.66
C LEU A 204 -13.92 -9.44 -13.02
N VAL A 205 -12.66 -9.86 -13.02
CA VAL A 205 -12.22 -11.13 -12.40
C VAL A 205 -11.35 -10.92 -11.17
N SER A 206 -10.80 -9.72 -10.96
CA SER A 206 -10.05 -9.38 -9.75
C SER A 206 -9.90 -7.88 -9.54
N PHE A 207 -9.63 -7.50 -8.27
CA PHE A 207 -8.92 -6.28 -7.90
C PHE A 207 -7.50 -6.64 -7.47
N HIS A 208 -6.52 -5.77 -7.77
CA HIS A 208 -5.12 -6.05 -7.47
C HIS A 208 -4.26 -4.79 -7.32
N HIS A 209 -3.11 -4.95 -6.72
CA HIS A 209 -1.95 -4.07 -6.58
C HIS A 209 -2.20 -2.70 -5.93
N GLU A 210 -3.22 -1.94 -6.30
CA GLU A 210 -3.42 -0.56 -5.83
C GLU A 210 -4.83 -0.34 -5.32
N VAL A 211 -4.97 0.25 -4.14
CA VAL A 211 -6.20 0.86 -3.64
C VAL A 211 -5.90 2.21 -3.01
N ALA A 212 -6.31 3.29 -3.66
CA ALA A 212 -5.98 4.67 -3.26
C ALA A 212 -7.23 5.50 -2.99
N PRO A 213 -7.67 5.64 -1.71
CA PRO A 213 -8.76 6.53 -1.36
C PRO A 213 -8.36 7.98 -1.63
N GLN A 214 -9.24 8.71 -2.33
CA GLN A 214 -9.03 10.09 -2.75
C GLN A 214 -9.62 11.10 -1.75
N PRO A 215 -9.10 12.35 -1.72
CA PRO A 215 -9.60 13.39 -0.82
C PRO A 215 -11.07 13.76 -1.01
N ASP A 216 -11.63 13.56 -2.20
CA ASP A 216 -13.04 13.82 -2.55
C ASP A 216 -13.98 12.68 -2.12
N GLY A 217 -13.41 11.55 -1.69
CA GLY A 217 -14.12 10.35 -1.24
C GLY A 217 -14.20 9.24 -2.28
N ASN A 218 -13.77 9.49 -3.51
CA ASN A 218 -13.62 8.45 -4.52
C ASN A 218 -12.46 7.49 -4.17
N ILE A 219 -12.36 6.40 -4.89
CA ILE A 219 -11.33 5.38 -4.71
C ILE A 219 -10.75 5.06 -6.08
N ILE A 220 -9.42 5.10 -6.19
CA ILE A 220 -8.71 4.63 -7.38
C ILE A 220 -8.25 3.20 -7.11
N VAL A 221 -8.46 2.31 -8.08
CA VAL A 221 -8.12 0.89 -7.94
C VAL A 221 -7.83 0.27 -9.31
N PHE A 222 -6.97 -0.76 -9.36
CA PHE A 222 -6.91 -1.64 -10.52
C PHE A 222 -8.00 -2.69 -10.46
N GLY A 223 -8.79 -2.77 -11.55
CA GLY A 223 -9.58 -3.94 -11.91
C GLY A 223 -8.89 -4.75 -13.00
N ARG A 224 -9.27 -6.02 -13.11
CA ARG A 224 -8.78 -6.92 -14.18
C ARG A 224 -9.94 -7.65 -14.80
N TYR A 225 -9.90 -7.83 -16.13
CA TYR A 225 -10.84 -8.64 -16.90
C TYR A 225 -10.13 -9.42 -18.00
N GLU A 226 -10.81 -10.38 -18.61
CA GLU A 226 -10.29 -11.16 -19.74
C GLU A 226 -10.80 -10.54 -21.04
N LEU A 227 -9.88 -10.22 -21.94
CA LEU A 227 -10.16 -9.62 -23.25
C LEU A 227 -9.83 -10.60 -24.36
N ASP A 228 -10.85 -11.01 -25.12
CA ASP A 228 -10.68 -11.81 -26.33
C ASP A 228 -10.08 -10.95 -27.43
N LEU A 229 -9.09 -11.48 -28.13
CA LEU A 229 -8.45 -10.83 -29.28
C LEU A 229 -8.92 -11.48 -30.58
N THR A 230 -9.08 -10.67 -31.62
CA THR A 230 -9.27 -11.18 -32.98
C THR A 230 -7.98 -11.80 -33.53
N PRO A 231 -8.04 -12.72 -34.52
CA PRO A 231 -6.83 -13.27 -35.14
C PRO A 231 -5.90 -12.20 -35.74
N GLU A 232 -6.45 -11.07 -36.20
CA GLU A 232 -5.66 -9.94 -36.72
C GLU A 232 -4.90 -9.23 -35.60
N GLU A 233 -5.51 -9.04 -34.42
CA GLU A 233 -4.87 -8.44 -33.26
C GLU A 233 -3.80 -9.38 -32.69
N GLN A 234 -4.08 -10.68 -32.57
CA GLN A 234 -3.11 -11.68 -32.13
C GLN A 234 -1.88 -11.70 -33.05
N GLU A 235 -2.07 -11.70 -34.38
CA GLU A 235 -0.96 -11.66 -35.35
C GLU A 235 -0.20 -10.32 -35.27
N ALA A 236 -0.87 -9.21 -34.99
CA ALA A 236 -0.22 -7.91 -34.81
C ALA A 236 0.65 -7.87 -33.54
N ILE A 237 0.16 -8.47 -32.45
CA ILE A 237 0.85 -8.49 -31.15
C ILE A 237 1.98 -9.52 -31.14
N CYS A 238 1.69 -10.79 -31.53
CA CYS A 238 2.65 -11.90 -31.53
C CYS A 238 2.70 -12.56 -32.90
N PRO A 239 3.44 -12.00 -33.86
CA PRO A 239 3.49 -12.52 -35.22
C PRO A 239 3.94 -13.99 -35.32
N GLY A 240 3.09 -14.83 -35.92
CA GLY A 240 3.37 -16.24 -36.13
C GLY A 240 3.17 -17.13 -34.89
N ASP A 241 2.57 -16.65 -33.83
CA ASP A 241 2.19 -17.47 -32.68
C ASP A 241 1.08 -18.46 -33.12
N PRO A 242 1.26 -19.78 -32.90
CA PRO A 242 0.29 -20.77 -33.32
C PRO A 242 -0.88 -20.94 -32.36
N VAL A 243 -0.83 -20.30 -31.20
CA VAL A 243 -1.81 -20.44 -30.11
C VAL A 243 -2.82 -19.30 -30.20
N ASP A 244 -4.10 -19.65 -30.14
CA ASP A 244 -5.19 -18.69 -29.97
C ASP A 244 -5.19 -18.21 -28.51
N PHE A 245 -5.09 -16.89 -28.29
CA PHE A 245 -4.98 -16.31 -26.94
C PHE A 245 -5.73 -14.97 -26.84
N GLY A 246 -6.18 -14.67 -25.63
CA GLY A 246 -6.61 -13.33 -25.21
C GLY A 246 -5.59 -12.68 -24.27
N ILE A 247 -5.91 -11.53 -23.74
CA ILE A 247 -5.09 -10.87 -22.73
C ILE A 247 -5.86 -10.71 -21.40
N ARG A 248 -5.13 -10.85 -20.31
CA ARG A 248 -5.57 -10.35 -18.99
C ARG A 248 -5.32 -8.86 -18.98
N GLU A 249 -6.41 -8.14 -19.12
CA GLU A 249 -6.38 -6.69 -19.26
C GLU A 249 -6.56 -6.03 -17.91
N ASP A 250 -5.70 -5.07 -17.60
CA ASP A 250 -5.82 -4.21 -16.44
C ASP A 250 -6.57 -2.93 -16.80
N VAL A 251 -7.49 -2.52 -15.95
CA VAL A 251 -8.25 -1.28 -16.06
C VAL A 251 -8.05 -0.43 -14.82
N VAL A 252 -7.68 0.83 -14.99
CA VAL A 252 -7.71 1.80 -13.89
C VAL A 252 -9.15 2.25 -13.73
N LEU A 253 -9.68 2.12 -12.52
CA LEU A 253 -11.03 2.52 -12.15
C LEU A 253 -10.98 3.63 -11.11
N GLU A 254 -11.76 4.69 -11.34
CA GLU A 254 -12.17 5.61 -10.28
C GLU A 254 -13.61 5.30 -9.93
N ILE A 255 -13.87 4.96 -8.68
CA ILE A 255 -15.19 4.56 -8.19
C ILE A 255 -15.64 5.42 -7.01
N THR A 256 -16.95 5.58 -6.85
CA THR A 256 -17.53 6.15 -5.64
C THR A 256 -17.48 5.14 -4.49
N ARG A 257 -17.77 5.59 -3.27
CA ARG A 257 -17.91 4.69 -2.11
C ARG A 257 -19.07 3.69 -2.26
N GLU A 258 -20.07 4.02 -3.05
CA GLU A 258 -21.21 3.18 -3.39
C GLU A 258 -20.90 2.14 -4.48
N GLY A 259 -19.67 2.16 -5.04
CA GLY A 259 -19.22 1.24 -6.09
C GLY A 259 -19.60 1.67 -7.51
N GLU A 260 -20.10 2.88 -7.69
CA GLU A 260 -20.39 3.43 -9.03
C GLU A 260 -19.10 3.85 -9.72
N ILE A 261 -18.90 3.48 -10.97
CA ILE A 261 -17.73 3.86 -11.76
C ILE A 261 -17.89 5.32 -12.23
N VAL A 262 -16.90 6.14 -11.88
CA VAL A 262 -16.79 7.54 -12.30
C VAL A 262 -15.97 7.64 -13.58
N HIS A 263 -14.82 6.98 -13.59
CA HIS A 263 -13.92 6.87 -14.74
C HIS A 263 -13.37 5.45 -14.88
N GLU A 264 -13.09 5.07 -16.12
CA GLU A 264 -12.48 3.79 -16.47
C GLU A 264 -11.48 3.98 -17.61
N TRP A 265 -10.28 3.41 -17.46
CA TRP A 265 -9.21 3.46 -18.47
C TRP A 265 -8.57 2.09 -18.60
N PRO A 266 -9.02 1.25 -19.58
CA PRO A 266 -8.32 0.04 -19.95
C PRO A 266 -6.93 0.38 -20.48
N LEU A 267 -5.90 -0.31 -20.00
CA LEU A 267 -4.52 0.06 -20.36
C LEU A 267 -4.24 -0.14 -21.86
N HIS A 268 -4.89 -1.13 -22.52
CA HIS A 268 -4.74 -1.35 -23.96
C HIS A 268 -5.33 -0.22 -24.84
N GLU A 269 -6.25 0.60 -24.30
CA GLU A 269 -6.77 1.79 -24.97
C GLU A 269 -5.83 3.00 -24.80
N VAL A 270 -4.91 2.96 -23.81
CA VAL A 270 -3.89 3.99 -23.54
C VAL A 270 -2.58 3.68 -24.24
N VAL A 271 -2.14 2.43 -24.16
CA VAL A 271 -0.89 1.92 -24.77
C VAL A 271 -1.25 0.73 -25.65
N ASP A 272 -0.89 0.76 -26.94
CA ASP A 272 -1.22 -0.31 -27.89
C ASP A 272 -0.33 -1.57 -27.63
N PRO A 273 -0.92 -2.74 -27.31
CA PRO A 273 -0.17 -3.98 -27.13
C PRO A 273 0.60 -4.41 -28.36
N ALA A 274 0.20 -4.00 -29.56
CA ALA A 274 0.93 -4.31 -30.80
C ALA A 274 2.20 -3.46 -30.94
N GLU A 275 2.25 -2.27 -30.33
CA GLU A 275 3.44 -1.43 -30.32
C GLU A 275 4.38 -1.80 -29.14
N VAL A 276 3.80 -2.21 -28.01
CA VAL A 276 4.52 -2.58 -26.78
C VAL A 276 4.00 -3.92 -26.25
N PRO A 277 4.33 -5.05 -26.89
CA PRO A 277 3.77 -6.36 -26.53
C PRO A 277 4.26 -6.87 -25.16
N GLY A 278 5.29 -6.25 -24.59
CA GLY A 278 5.89 -6.72 -23.36
C GLY A 278 6.69 -8.01 -23.51
N ARG A 279 7.44 -8.35 -22.47
CA ARG A 279 8.38 -9.49 -22.51
C ARG A 279 7.70 -10.85 -22.32
N GLU A 280 6.56 -10.91 -21.66
CA GLU A 280 5.90 -12.18 -21.33
C GLU A 280 4.78 -12.53 -22.28
N LEU A 281 4.22 -11.56 -23.01
CA LEU A 281 3.04 -11.77 -23.82
C LEU A 281 3.24 -12.81 -24.96
N CYS A 282 4.36 -12.74 -25.67
CA CYS A 282 4.68 -13.66 -26.78
C CYS A 282 5.57 -14.85 -26.38
N ALA A 283 5.93 -14.96 -25.09
CA ALA A 283 6.83 -16.01 -24.60
C ALA A 283 6.10 -17.16 -23.89
N VAL A 284 4.79 -17.03 -23.64
CA VAL A 284 3.99 -17.99 -22.88
C VAL A 284 3.22 -18.92 -23.82
N ASP A 285 3.56 -20.20 -23.81
CA ASP A 285 3.07 -21.18 -24.79
C ASP A 285 1.69 -21.81 -24.51
N PHE A 286 1.05 -21.58 -23.34
CA PHE A 286 -0.10 -22.42 -22.93
C PHE A 286 -1.18 -21.72 -22.09
N GLU A 287 -1.24 -20.40 -22.03
CA GLU A 287 -2.32 -19.71 -21.34
C GLU A 287 -3.35 -19.16 -22.31
N ASP A 288 -4.64 -19.41 -22.06
CA ASP A 288 -5.76 -18.90 -22.86
C ASP A 288 -5.81 -17.36 -22.79
N TYR A 289 -5.48 -16.78 -21.61
CA TYR A 289 -5.35 -15.33 -21.41
C TYR A 289 -3.99 -15.00 -20.80
N ARG A 290 -3.22 -14.18 -21.49
CA ARG A 290 -1.83 -13.81 -21.13
C ARG A 290 -1.80 -12.48 -20.39
N ASP A 291 -1.01 -12.40 -19.34
CA ASP A 291 -0.85 -11.19 -18.53
C ASP A 291 0.06 -10.18 -19.25
N TRP A 292 -0.56 -9.18 -19.90
CA TRP A 292 0.15 -8.27 -20.80
C TRP A 292 0.88 -7.15 -20.06
N ALA A 293 0.15 -6.20 -19.45
CA ALA A 293 0.75 -4.99 -18.88
C ALA A 293 1.23 -5.21 -17.45
N HIS A 294 0.42 -5.90 -16.66
CA HIS A 294 0.61 -6.07 -15.23
C HIS A 294 0.79 -4.74 -14.51
N GLY A 295 -0.23 -3.88 -14.61
CA GLY A 295 -0.29 -2.61 -13.90
C GLY A 295 -0.21 -2.82 -12.39
N ASN A 296 0.63 -2.04 -11.69
CA ASN A 296 0.90 -2.30 -10.28
C ASN A 296 1.11 -1.05 -9.41
N GLY A 297 0.93 0.13 -9.98
CA GLY A 297 0.92 1.38 -9.23
C GLY A 297 0.21 2.48 -9.99
N ILE A 298 -0.60 3.28 -9.28
CA ILE A 298 -1.41 4.38 -9.83
C ILE A 298 -1.20 5.63 -8.99
N VAL A 299 -0.91 6.74 -9.66
CA VAL A 299 -0.92 8.07 -9.06
C VAL A 299 -1.90 8.96 -9.80
N LEU A 300 -2.88 9.54 -9.10
CA LEU A 300 -3.77 10.54 -9.65
C LEU A 300 -3.21 11.94 -9.38
N ASP A 301 -2.71 12.58 -10.42
CA ASP A 301 -2.22 13.97 -10.39
C ASP A 301 -3.26 14.91 -11.01
N ARG A 302 -4.20 15.33 -10.18
CA ARG A 302 -5.28 16.23 -10.60
C ARG A 302 -4.78 17.64 -10.96
N GLU A 303 -3.63 18.06 -10.39
CA GLU A 303 -3.07 19.38 -10.67
C GLU A 303 -2.61 19.49 -12.11
N HIS A 304 -2.06 18.42 -12.66
CA HIS A 304 -1.58 18.36 -14.05
C HIS A 304 -2.51 17.57 -14.97
N ASN A 305 -3.73 17.27 -14.54
CA ASN A 305 -4.75 16.54 -15.31
C ASN A 305 -4.22 15.21 -15.88
N GLN A 306 -3.55 14.40 -15.04
CA GLN A 306 -2.99 13.12 -15.49
C GLN A 306 -3.15 12.01 -14.46
N VAL A 307 -3.17 10.78 -14.97
CA VAL A 307 -3.00 9.55 -14.21
C VAL A 307 -1.66 8.95 -14.60
N ILE A 308 -0.84 8.59 -13.60
CA ILE A 308 0.48 7.98 -13.81
C ILE A 308 0.38 6.51 -13.42
N VAL A 309 0.87 5.62 -14.28
CA VAL A 309 0.80 4.18 -14.09
C VAL A 309 2.18 3.54 -14.28
N SER A 310 2.52 2.60 -13.41
CA SER A 310 3.61 1.65 -13.65
C SER A 310 3.07 0.32 -14.15
N ALA A 311 3.66 -0.20 -15.21
CA ALA A 311 3.31 -1.48 -15.82
C ALA A 311 4.54 -2.40 -15.93
N ARG A 312 4.51 -3.49 -15.14
CA ARG A 312 5.65 -4.37 -14.88
C ARG A 312 6.12 -5.14 -16.12
N HIS A 313 5.18 -5.73 -16.86
CA HIS A 313 5.52 -6.64 -17.97
C HIS A 313 5.93 -5.92 -19.25
N ILE A 314 5.55 -4.65 -19.38
CA ILE A 314 5.96 -3.79 -20.50
C ILE A 314 7.08 -2.81 -20.15
N ASP A 315 7.59 -2.85 -18.90
CA ASP A 315 8.68 -2.00 -18.41
C ASP A 315 8.43 -0.49 -18.61
N LEU A 316 7.18 -0.05 -18.52
CA LEU A 316 6.80 1.35 -18.73
C LEU A 316 6.27 2.01 -17.46
N LEU A 317 6.77 3.22 -17.20
CA LEU A 317 6.10 4.23 -16.43
C LEU A 317 5.49 5.23 -17.41
N PHE A 318 4.19 5.48 -17.33
CA PHE A 318 3.51 6.39 -18.27
C PHE A 318 2.44 7.22 -17.62
N GLY A 319 2.19 8.41 -18.20
CA GLY A 319 1.12 9.30 -17.81
C GLY A 319 0.12 9.45 -18.96
N PHE A 320 -1.17 9.44 -18.63
CA PHE A 320 -2.26 9.70 -19.57
C PHE A 320 -3.24 10.73 -18.99
N ARG A 321 -4.01 11.37 -19.88
CA ARG A 321 -4.93 12.45 -19.51
C ARG A 321 -6.08 11.95 -18.64
N TYR A 322 -6.30 12.61 -17.51
CA TYR A 322 -7.34 12.24 -16.55
C TYR A 322 -8.73 12.62 -17.07
N GLU A 323 -8.99 13.90 -17.40
CA GLU A 323 -10.26 14.39 -17.90
C GLU A 323 -10.08 15.06 -19.27
N ASP A 324 -11.17 15.10 -20.05
CA ASP A 324 -11.19 15.88 -21.31
C ASP A 324 -10.84 17.34 -21.05
N ASP A 325 -9.95 17.90 -21.86
CA ASP A 325 -9.63 19.31 -21.83
C ASP A 325 -9.48 19.90 -23.25
N ALA A 326 -8.93 21.13 -23.36
CA ALA A 326 -8.75 21.80 -24.65
C ALA A 326 -7.66 21.15 -25.51
N ASP A 327 -6.77 20.36 -24.90
CA ASP A 327 -5.60 19.77 -25.54
C ASP A 327 -5.84 18.32 -25.97
N GLY A 328 -6.86 17.62 -25.40
CA GLY A 328 -7.20 16.27 -25.80
C GLY A 328 -8.23 15.54 -24.92
N PRO A 329 -8.59 14.31 -25.29
CA PRO A 329 -9.54 13.51 -24.55
C PRO A 329 -8.89 12.80 -23.35
N SER A 330 -9.73 12.43 -22.38
CA SER A 330 -9.38 11.50 -21.29
C SER A 330 -8.85 10.18 -21.86
N GLY A 331 -7.84 9.58 -21.20
CA GLY A 331 -7.16 8.37 -21.65
C GLY A 331 -6.06 8.58 -22.70
N GLU A 332 -5.89 9.78 -23.24
CA GLU A 332 -4.80 10.07 -24.19
C GLU A 332 -3.43 9.93 -23.51
N LEU A 333 -2.54 9.10 -24.10
CA LEU A 333 -1.16 8.95 -23.63
C LEU A 333 -0.41 10.29 -23.76
N LEU A 334 0.07 10.82 -22.64
CA LEU A 334 0.80 12.08 -22.59
C LEU A 334 2.31 11.88 -22.73
N TRP A 335 2.83 10.87 -22.05
CA TRP A 335 4.24 10.52 -22.04
C TRP A 335 4.45 9.10 -21.51
N SER A 336 5.58 8.49 -21.87
CA SER A 336 6.04 7.24 -21.27
C SER A 336 7.57 7.18 -21.18
N ILE A 337 8.07 6.50 -20.14
CA ILE A 337 9.49 6.24 -19.87
C ILE A 337 9.67 4.74 -19.75
N GLY A 338 10.64 4.20 -20.46
CA GLY A 338 10.98 2.79 -20.46
C GLY A 338 11.81 2.47 -21.70
N PRO A 339 12.20 1.21 -21.93
CA PRO A 339 12.94 0.83 -23.14
C PRO A 339 12.21 1.21 -24.43
N ASP A 340 10.89 1.05 -24.45
CA ASP A 340 9.99 1.38 -25.57
C ASP A 340 9.15 2.65 -25.30
N GLY A 341 9.61 3.51 -24.37
CA GLY A 341 8.92 4.73 -23.99
C GLY A 341 9.04 5.84 -25.04
N THR A 342 8.06 6.76 -25.05
CA THR A 342 8.00 7.91 -25.97
C THR A 342 9.02 8.99 -25.67
N LEU A 343 9.45 9.12 -24.39
CA LEU A 343 10.43 10.13 -23.97
C LEU A 343 11.85 9.53 -23.93
N PRO A 344 12.84 10.21 -24.52
CA PRO A 344 14.23 9.86 -24.30
C PRO A 344 14.61 10.07 -22.84
N LEU A 345 15.32 9.08 -22.25
CA LEU A 345 15.77 9.10 -20.86
C LEU A 345 17.28 9.33 -20.78
N ASP A 346 17.67 10.37 -20.05
CA ASP A 346 19.06 10.56 -19.61
C ASP A 346 19.28 9.81 -18.28
N GLY A 347 19.83 8.61 -18.37
CA GLY A 347 20.03 7.70 -17.23
C GLY A 347 19.73 6.24 -17.59
N GLY A 348 19.57 5.41 -16.54
CA GLY A 348 19.27 3.99 -16.70
C GLY A 348 17.77 3.72 -16.73
N HIS A 349 17.29 2.94 -17.70
CA HIS A 349 15.93 2.42 -17.69
C HIS A 349 15.69 1.51 -16.48
N SER A 350 14.44 1.47 -16.03
CA SER A 350 13.94 0.55 -15.01
C SER A 350 13.22 -0.63 -15.65
N TYR A 351 13.21 -1.77 -14.96
CA TYR A 351 12.70 -3.04 -15.48
C TYR A 351 11.87 -3.74 -14.38
N GLY A 352 10.67 -4.18 -14.74
CA GLY A 352 9.75 -4.80 -13.78
C GLY A 352 9.29 -3.88 -12.68
N ILE A 353 9.07 -2.60 -13.00
CA ILE A 353 8.85 -1.50 -12.07
C ILE A 353 7.61 -1.67 -11.19
N HIS A 354 7.65 -1.06 -9.97
CA HIS A 354 6.55 -1.01 -9.02
C HIS A 354 6.42 0.37 -8.37
N ALA A 355 5.21 0.65 -7.88
CA ALA A 355 4.89 1.67 -6.89
C ALA A 355 5.49 3.06 -7.21
N PRO A 356 5.07 3.76 -8.27
CA PRO A 356 5.46 5.14 -8.50
C PRO A 356 4.83 6.04 -7.43
N GLU A 357 5.61 6.95 -6.88
CA GLU A 357 5.16 8.04 -6.03
C GLU A 357 5.49 9.39 -6.68
N LEU A 358 4.51 10.29 -6.77
CA LEU A 358 4.71 11.64 -7.24
C LEU A 358 5.09 12.53 -6.06
N GLU A 359 6.32 13.03 -6.08
CA GLU A 359 6.86 13.90 -5.06
C GLU A 359 6.32 15.33 -5.17
N ALA A 360 6.34 16.05 -4.05
CA ALA A 360 5.90 17.46 -4.00
C ALA A 360 6.65 18.41 -4.94
N ASP A 361 7.85 18.05 -5.38
CA ASP A 361 8.65 18.80 -6.36
C ASP A 361 8.40 18.39 -7.81
N GLY A 362 7.44 17.46 -8.05
CA GLY A 362 7.07 16.95 -9.36
C GLY A 362 7.98 15.84 -9.88
N THR A 363 8.93 15.35 -9.09
CA THR A 363 9.73 14.17 -9.44
C THR A 363 8.94 12.88 -9.12
N ILE A 364 9.33 11.78 -9.74
CA ILE A 364 8.71 10.48 -9.51
C ILE A 364 9.74 9.53 -8.91
N LEU A 365 9.45 9.02 -7.73
CA LEU A 365 10.19 7.96 -7.07
C LEU A 365 9.51 6.63 -7.39
N LEU A 366 10.26 5.55 -7.60
CA LEU A 366 9.71 4.21 -7.82
C LEU A 366 10.70 3.11 -7.43
N PHE A 367 10.18 1.90 -7.34
CA PHE A 367 10.96 0.67 -7.17
C PHE A 367 11.23 0.02 -8.52
N ASP A 368 12.50 -0.24 -8.83
CA ASP A 368 12.98 -0.95 -10.02
C ASP A 368 13.45 -2.35 -9.60
N ASN A 369 12.64 -3.37 -9.89
CA ASN A 369 12.99 -4.76 -9.58
C ASN A 369 14.23 -5.23 -10.35
N GLY A 370 14.41 -4.75 -11.59
CA GLY A 370 15.54 -5.09 -12.43
C GLY A 370 15.38 -6.41 -13.17
N ASN A 371 14.13 -6.86 -13.40
CA ASN A 371 13.84 -8.08 -14.16
C ASN A 371 14.35 -7.94 -15.60
N ASP A 372 14.97 -9.02 -16.11
CA ASP A 372 15.42 -9.12 -17.50
C ASP A 372 16.25 -7.94 -18.02
N ARG A 373 16.95 -7.27 -17.11
CA ARG A 373 17.85 -6.16 -17.44
C ARG A 373 18.87 -6.57 -18.50
N PRO A 374 19.07 -5.76 -19.55
CA PRO A 374 20.08 -6.04 -20.58
C PRO A 374 21.47 -6.26 -19.98
N GLY A 375 22.14 -7.32 -20.40
CA GLY A 375 23.44 -7.73 -19.86
C GLY A 375 23.36 -8.77 -18.75
N GLY A 376 22.16 -9.10 -18.25
CA GLY A 376 21.94 -10.18 -17.29
C GLY A 376 22.31 -9.81 -15.84
N GLU A 377 22.56 -8.54 -15.55
CA GLU A 377 22.79 -8.07 -14.18
C GLU A 377 21.49 -8.11 -13.40
N ARG A 378 21.51 -8.74 -12.22
CA ARG A 378 20.35 -8.82 -11.31
C ARG A 378 20.61 -7.98 -10.08
N TYR A 379 19.87 -6.87 -9.98
CA TYR A 379 19.80 -6.03 -8.80
C TYR A 379 18.51 -5.22 -8.82
N SER A 380 17.95 -4.96 -7.66
CA SER A 380 16.85 -4.01 -7.50
C SER A 380 17.36 -2.69 -6.96
N ARG A 381 16.63 -1.62 -7.24
CA ARG A 381 17.00 -0.26 -6.78
C ARG A 381 15.78 0.60 -6.51
N LEU A 382 15.96 1.57 -5.63
CA LEU A 382 15.10 2.74 -5.52
C LEU A 382 15.61 3.76 -6.55
N VAL A 383 14.73 4.38 -7.32
CA VAL A 383 15.15 5.31 -8.37
C VAL A 383 14.20 6.51 -8.48
N ARG A 384 14.78 7.71 -8.70
CA ARG A 384 14.02 8.95 -8.87
C ARG A 384 14.24 9.50 -10.26
N TYR A 385 13.13 9.85 -10.92
CA TYR A 385 13.12 10.48 -12.23
C TYR A 385 12.48 11.87 -12.18
N GLU A 386 13.02 12.77 -13.01
CA GLU A 386 12.37 14.00 -13.43
C GLU A 386 11.79 13.80 -14.82
N VAL A 387 10.48 14.04 -14.98
CA VAL A 387 9.78 13.91 -16.26
C VAL A 387 9.49 15.31 -16.79
N GLY A 388 10.16 15.66 -17.88
CA GLY A 388 9.93 16.93 -18.58
C GLY A 388 9.09 16.73 -19.85
N PRO A 389 8.73 17.82 -20.54
CA PRO A 389 7.81 17.77 -21.69
C PRO A 389 8.41 17.07 -22.94
N THR A 390 9.72 16.89 -23.02
CA THR A 390 10.41 16.34 -24.20
C THR A 390 11.48 15.30 -23.87
N SER A 391 11.78 15.11 -22.60
CA SER A 391 12.77 14.12 -22.12
C SER A 391 12.60 13.88 -20.63
N ALA A 392 13.06 12.73 -20.16
CA ALA A 392 13.17 12.41 -18.75
C ALA A 392 14.63 12.28 -18.32
N ARG A 393 14.89 12.40 -17.02
CA ARG A 393 16.23 12.29 -16.45
C ARG A 393 16.20 11.53 -15.13
N GLN A 394 17.13 10.60 -14.94
CA GLN A 394 17.39 9.98 -13.65
C GLN A 394 18.11 10.97 -12.75
N LEU A 395 17.56 11.25 -11.57
CA LEU A 395 18.14 12.16 -10.59
C LEU A 395 18.94 11.44 -9.52
N TRP A 396 18.47 10.27 -9.12
CA TRP A 396 19.07 9.52 -8.02
C TRP A 396 18.76 8.03 -8.16
N GLU A 397 19.63 7.18 -7.61
CA GLU A 397 19.38 5.77 -7.37
C GLU A 397 20.03 5.25 -6.10
N PHE A 398 19.46 4.23 -5.50
CA PHE A 398 20.06 3.51 -4.38
C PHE A 398 20.01 2.01 -4.63
N ARG A 399 21.15 1.35 -4.35
CA ARG A 399 21.33 -0.11 -4.37
C ARG A 399 22.00 -0.54 -3.09
N THR A 400 21.74 -1.76 -2.66
CA THR A 400 22.39 -2.37 -1.50
C THR A 400 22.64 -3.86 -1.75
N ASP A 401 23.40 -4.48 -0.87
CA ASP A 401 23.67 -5.91 -0.91
C ASP A 401 22.68 -6.69 -0.02
N ASP A 402 22.44 -7.94 -0.37
CA ASP A 402 21.69 -8.88 0.43
C ASP A 402 22.50 -9.26 1.67
N LEU A 403 21.91 -9.14 2.86
CA LEU A 403 22.56 -9.39 4.14
C LEU A 403 23.00 -10.86 4.35
N LEU A 404 22.34 -11.81 3.66
CA LEU A 404 22.62 -13.23 3.80
C LEU A 404 23.71 -13.70 2.83
N THR A 405 23.71 -13.17 1.60
CA THR A 405 24.60 -13.63 0.53
C THR A 405 25.77 -12.71 0.27
N GLY A 406 25.62 -11.41 0.58
CA GLY A 406 26.59 -10.37 0.22
C GLY A 406 26.61 -10.03 -1.27
N GLU A 407 25.70 -10.58 -2.06
CA GLU A 407 25.50 -10.26 -3.47
C GLU A 407 24.56 -9.06 -3.61
N PRO A 408 24.49 -8.38 -4.77
CA PRO A 408 23.52 -7.32 -4.99
C PRO A 408 22.09 -7.75 -4.66
N LEU A 409 21.39 -6.95 -3.85
CA LEU A 409 20.03 -7.25 -3.43
C LEU A 409 19.09 -7.26 -4.65
N TYR A 410 18.40 -8.36 -4.84
CA TYR A 410 17.46 -8.57 -5.93
C TYR A 410 16.11 -9.07 -5.40
N ALA A 411 15.09 -8.25 -5.59
CA ALA A 411 13.70 -8.58 -5.32
C ALA A 411 12.99 -8.74 -6.66
N ASP A 412 12.66 -9.97 -7.02
CA ASP A 412 12.15 -10.35 -8.33
C ASP A 412 10.73 -9.80 -8.59
N PHE A 413 9.96 -9.62 -7.53
CA PHE A 413 8.57 -9.14 -7.57
C PHE A 413 8.24 -8.36 -6.31
N LEU A 414 7.10 -7.66 -6.32
CA LEU A 414 6.71 -6.71 -5.28
C LEU A 414 7.75 -5.58 -5.14
N GLY A 415 7.48 -4.63 -4.31
CA GLY A 415 8.42 -3.55 -4.03
C GLY A 415 7.74 -2.19 -3.93
N ASP A 416 8.37 -1.31 -3.14
CA ASP A 416 7.83 0.01 -2.81
C ASP A 416 8.94 1.03 -2.59
N ALA A 417 8.63 2.32 -2.80
CA ALA A 417 9.57 3.41 -2.59
C ALA A 417 8.84 4.72 -2.28
N ASP A 418 8.92 5.18 -1.02
CA ASP A 418 8.26 6.40 -0.54
C ASP A 418 9.25 7.46 -0.09
N GLN A 419 9.01 8.73 -0.41
CA GLN A 419 9.75 9.82 0.18
C GLN A 419 9.19 10.18 1.56
N LEU A 420 10.06 10.23 2.56
CA LEU A 420 9.69 10.58 3.92
C LEU A 420 9.80 12.11 4.16
N PRO A 421 9.06 12.66 5.15
CA PRO A 421 9.03 14.10 5.41
C PRO A 421 10.40 14.73 5.72
N ASN A 422 11.36 13.94 6.23
CA ASN A 422 12.72 14.39 6.51
C ASN A 422 13.64 14.34 5.26
N GLY A 423 13.13 13.92 4.10
CA GLY A 423 13.86 13.77 2.85
C GLY A 423 14.54 12.40 2.67
N ASN A 424 14.43 11.50 3.64
CA ASN A 424 14.86 10.11 3.49
C ASN A 424 13.91 9.36 2.54
N VAL A 425 14.30 8.17 2.13
CA VAL A 425 13.48 7.27 1.30
C VAL A 425 13.26 5.97 2.06
N LEU A 426 12.00 5.57 2.22
CA LEU A 426 11.61 4.23 2.67
C LEU A 426 11.54 3.33 1.44
N GLY A 427 12.20 2.17 1.48
CA GLY A 427 12.19 1.20 0.40
C GLY A 427 11.75 -0.16 0.89
N GLY A 428 10.75 -0.75 0.24
CA GLY A 428 10.29 -2.11 0.46
C GLY A 428 10.84 -3.05 -0.60
N PHE A 429 11.71 -3.98 -0.23
CA PHE A 429 12.20 -5.06 -1.10
C PHE A 429 11.34 -6.29 -0.81
N GLY A 430 10.22 -6.43 -1.52
CA GLY A 430 9.14 -7.32 -1.13
C GLY A 430 9.39 -8.80 -1.36
N GLY A 431 9.93 -9.17 -2.52
CA GLY A 431 10.15 -10.56 -2.94
C GLY A 431 11.61 -10.87 -3.22
N ILE A 432 12.47 -10.90 -2.19
CA ILE A 432 13.88 -11.26 -2.31
C ILE A 432 14.01 -12.79 -2.36
N GLY A 433 14.67 -13.32 -3.40
CA GLY A 433 14.73 -14.75 -3.68
C GLY A 433 13.48 -15.22 -4.41
N GLN A 434 13.46 -16.48 -4.82
CA GLN A 434 12.33 -17.08 -5.53
C GLN A 434 11.84 -18.34 -4.78
N GLU A 435 12.10 -19.53 -5.30
CA GLU A 435 11.69 -20.78 -4.68
C GLU A 435 12.78 -21.41 -3.80
N ASP A 436 14.06 -21.17 -4.11
CA ASP A 436 15.20 -21.66 -3.34
C ASP A 436 16.37 -20.64 -3.37
N PRO A 437 16.60 -19.85 -2.34
CA PRO A 437 15.85 -19.82 -1.07
C PRO A 437 14.42 -19.30 -1.24
N PRO A 438 13.49 -19.63 -0.29
CA PRO A 438 12.14 -19.10 -0.29
C PRO A 438 12.14 -17.56 -0.27
N ALA A 439 11.14 -16.94 -0.92
CA ALA A 439 11.04 -15.49 -0.96
C ALA A 439 10.89 -14.88 0.44
N ARG A 440 11.52 -13.73 0.65
CA ARG A 440 11.44 -12.95 1.90
C ARG A 440 11.40 -11.45 1.61
N GLY A 441 10.98 -10.68 2.61
CA GLY A 441 10.93 -9.21 2.52
C GLY A 441 12.04 -8.53 3.33
N ARG A 442 12.41 -7.31 2.92
CA ARG A 442 13.26 -6.39 3.66
C ARG A 442 12.78 -4.96 3.46
N ILE A 443 12.63 -4.20 4.53
CA ILE A 443 12.22 -2.79 4.48
C ILE A 443 13.34 -1.96 5.06
N ILE A 444 13.76 -0.91 4.35
CA ILE A 444 14.87 -0.04 4.74
C ILE A 444 14.49 1.42 4.63
N GLU A 445 15.07 2.26 5.48
CA GLU A 445 15.08 3.71 5.32
C GLU A 445 16.48 4.19 4.97
N VAL A 446 16.57 5.01 3.93
CA VAL A 446 17.83 5.47 3.35
C VAL A 446 17.91 7.00 3.39
N VAL A 447 19.03 7.55 3.85
CA VAL A 447 19.41 8.95 3.66
C VAL A 447 20.09 9.09 2.29
N PRO A 448 19.46 9.71 1.26
CA PRO A 448 20.05 9.82 -0.07
C PRO A 448 21.36 10.60 -0.08
N ARG A 449 22.30 10.21 -0.95
CA ARG A 449 23.57 10.92 -1.15
C ARG A 449 23.87 11.15 -2.62
N GLY A 450 24.02 12.43 -2.99
CA GLY A 450 24.36 12.81 -4.38
C GLY A 450 23.36 12.27 -5.39
N ALA A 451 23.87 11.79 -6.53
CA ALA A 451 23.06 11.18 -7.58
C ALA A 451 22.98 9.64 -7.47
N SER A 452 23.74 9.03 -6.56
CA SER A 452 23.76 7.57 -6.36
C SER A 452 24.19 7.22 -4.95
N GLY A 453 23.52 6.23 -4.35
CA GLY A 453 23.83 5.72 -3.01
C GLY A 453 23.14 6.47 -1.87
N GLY A 454 23.45 6.05 -0.66
CA GLY A 454 22.89 6.58 0.58
C GLY A 454 23.34 5.79 1.80
N ASP A 455 22.92 6.23 2.99
CA ASP A 455 23.12 5.51 4.24
C ASP A 455 21.83 4.86 4.68
N ILE A 456 21.84 3.57 4.94
CA ILE A 456 20.72 2.90 5.60
C ILE A 456 20.70 3.33 7.07
N VAL A 457 19.57 3.86 7.52
CA VAL A 457 19.38 4.36 8.90
C VAL A 457 18.35 3.57 9.68
N TRP A 458 17.50 2.78 9.00
CA TRP A 458 16.61 1.81 9.61
C TRP A 458 16.49 0.61 8.67
N ASP A 459 16.41 -0.61 9.23
CA ASP A 459 16.50 -1.82 8.43
C ASP A 459 15.85 -3.00 9.17
N VAL A 460 14.81 -3.57 8.59
CA VAL A 460 14.15 -4.77 9.10
C VAL A 460 14.03 -5.83 8.02
N SER A 461 14.15 -7.09 8.44
CA SER A 461 14.01 -8.26 7.57
C SER A 461 12.90 -9.17 8.05
N LEU A 462 12.14 -9.69 7.11
CA LEU A 462 11.18 -10.77 7.32
C LEU A 462 11.88 -12.12 7.14
N PRO A 463 11.45 -13.16 7.85
CA PRO A 463 12.00 -14.51 7.66
C PRO A 463 11.56 -15.10 6.32
N ASP A 464 12.18 -16.22 5.93
CA ASP A 464 11.84 -16.96 4.73
C ASP A 464 10.35 -17.29 4.67
N THR A 465 9.77 -17.26 3.46
CA THR A 465 8.34 -17.42 3.16
C THR A 465 7.44 -16.26 3.50
N TYR A 466 7.98 -15.17 4.04
CA TYR A 466 7.21 -13.97 4.33
C TYR A 466 7.70 -12.81 3.46
N THR A 467 6.78 -12.27 2.67
CA THR A 467 7.01 -11.13 1.76
C THR A 467 6.19 -9.93 2.22
N SER A 468 6.54 -8.75 1.72
CA SER A 468 5.78 -7.51 1.93
C SER A 468 5.60 -6.82 0.59
N TYR A 469 4.44 -6.26 0.33
CA TYR A 469 4.22 -5.52 -0.91
C TYR A 469 4.60 -4.06 -0.74
N ARG A 470 4.00 -3.38 0.24
CA ARG A 470 4.21 -1.95 0.49
C ARG A 470 4.47 -1.66 1.95
N ALA A 471 5.13 -0.54 2.21
CA ALA A 471 5.42 -0.05 3.55
C ALA A 471 5.22 1.47 3.60
N GLU A 472 4.48 1.96 4.58
CA GLU A 472 4.21 3.39 4.79
C GLU A 472 4.77 3.82 6.16
N ARG A 473 5.54 4.93 6.22
CA ARG A 473 5.97 5.53 7.48
C ARG A 473 4.96 6.59 7.93
N LEU A 474 4.29 6.32 9.03
CA LEU A 474 3.30 7.18 9.66
C LEU A 474 3.93 7.93 10.84
N ALA A 475 3.60 9.21 11.02
CA ALA A 475 4.03 9.94 12.21
C ALA A 475 3.51 9.31 13.52
N SER A 476 2.35 8.68 13.47
CA SER A 476 1.77 7.81 14.49
C SER A 476 0.60 7.04 13.89
N LEU A 477 0.09 6.01 14.57
CA LEU A 477 -1.14 5.33 14.18
C LEU A 477 -2.39 6.23 14.23
N TYR A 478 -2.28 7.40 14.86
CA TYR A 478 -3.33 8.44 14.88
C TYR A 478 -3.07 9.54 13.83
N ALA A 479 -2.11 9.35 12.94
CA ALA A 479 -1.75 10.32 11.93
C ALA A 479 -2.80 10.35 10.83
N GLY A 480 -3.54 11.41 10.82
CA GLY A 480 -4.43 11.78 9.73
C GLY A 480 -4.94 13.17 10.01
N PRO A 481 -4.99 14.09 9.04
CA PRO A 481 -5.46 15.46 9.26
C PRO A 481 -6.92 15.52 9.71
N ARG A 482 -7.63 14.39 9.70
CA ARG A 482 -9.06 14.29 10.07
C ARG A 482 -9.33 13.12 11.02
N TRP A 483 -8.40 12.81 11.90
CA TRP A 483 -8.62 11.72 12.83
C TRP A 483 -9.95 11.94 13.60
N ARG A 484 -10.84 10.95 13.53
CA ARG A 484 -12.17 10.98 14.17
C ARG A 484 -12.25 9.84 15.18
N THR A 485 -12.36 10.17 16.45
CA THR A 485 -12.67 9.20 17.51
C THR A 485 -14.07 8.59 17.38
N ASP A 486 -14.91 9.16 16.52
CA ASP A 486 -16.31 8.79 16.32
C ASP A 486 -16.53 7.72 15.23
N VAL A 487 -15.48 7.28 14.53
CA VAL A 487 -15.53 6.18 13.56
C VAL A 487 -15.39 4.80 14.23
N VAL A 488 -15.54 4.70 15.53
CA VAL A 488 -15.68 3.41 16.20
C VAL A 488 -17.06 2.84 15.82
N VAL A 489 -17.07 1.93 14.84
CA VAL A 489 -18.27 1.16 14.49
C VAL A 489 -18.79 0.49 15.76
N PRO A 490 -20.10 0.58 16.07
CA PRO A 490 -20.66 -0.12 17.21
C PRO A 490 -20.30 -1.60 17.09
N LEU A 491 -19.75 -2.18 18.15
CA LEU A 491 -19.53 -3.62 18.22
C LEU A 491 -20.88 -4.28 17.93
N VAL A 492 -20.99 -4.94 16.78
CA VAL A 492 -22.12 -5.84 16.52
C VAL A 492 -21.96 -6.97 17.52
N SER A 493 -22.90 -7.03 18.47
CA SER A 493 -23.00 -8.05 19.51
C SER A 493 -23.26 -9.43 18.94
#